data_9b5d1b34bbf9df9773d9ef1cba418c00
#
_entry.id   9b5d1b34bbf9df9773d9ef1cba418c00
#
_cell.length_a   1.000
_cell.length_b   1.000
_cell.length_c   1.000
_cell.angle_alpha   90.00
_cell.angle_beta   90.00
_cell.angle_gamma   90.00
#
_symmetry.space_group_name_H-M   'P 1'
#
loop_
_entity.id
_entity.type
_entity.pdbx_description
1 polymer ?
#
loop_
_entity_poly.entity_id
_entity_poly.type
_entity_poly.pdbx_seq_one_letter_code
_entity_poly.pdbx_strand_id
1 'polypeptide(L)'
;MSDSLKKPGSQCKSVQALMQNQNPGLGQLLAHARVLNRLDQILGSILDSNLSCHCQVAEFRDHCLILVCSNATFATRIRMISPQLLDSFKEEGDFGIERIDIRIAPVNRPQPEVRKKRTLSPAAVQALGRFASDSGDAEIQAIFERIKARRNGQ
;
A
#
# COMPACT_ATOMS: atom_id res chain seq x y z
N MET A 1 50.25 10.72 -18.50
CA MET A 1 49.27 9.68 -18.86
C MET A 1 48.35 9.52 -17.67
N SER A 2 47.25 10.26 -17.70
CA SER A 2 46.27 10.31 -16.59
C SER A 2 45.03 9.54 -17.03
N ASP A 3 44.83 8.38 -16.45
CA ASP A 3 43.71 7.48 -16.74
C ASP A 3 42.56 7.91 -15.81
N SER A 4 41.56 8.55 -16.44
CA SER A 4 40.34 8.98 -15.77
C SER A 4 39.41 7.82 -15.61
N LEU A 5 39.35 7.20 -14.45
CA LEU A 5 38.32 6.25 -14.06
C LEU A 5 36.97 6.94 -13.95
N LYS A 6 36.22 6.91 -15.06
CA LYS A 6 34.81 7.33 -15.12
C LYS A 6 33.94 6.30 -14.40
N LYS A 7 33.55 6.58 -13.15
CA LYS A 7 32.53 5.82 -12.43
C LYS A 7 31.24 5.77 -13.26
N PRO A 8 30.64 4.58 -13.53
CA PRO A 8 29.33 4.52 -14.12
C PRO A 8 28.31 5.01 -13.08
N GLY A 9 27.76 6.19 -13.32
CA GLY A 9 26.63 6.69 -12.53
C GLY A 9 25.46 5.73 -12.68
N SER A 10 25.07 5.08 -11.59
CA SER A 10 23.86 4.30 -11.51
C SER A 10 22.67 5.25 -11.67
N GLN A 11 22.19 5.41 -12.91
CA GLN A 11 20.92 6.07 -13.14
C GLN A 11 19.84 5.20 -12.52
N CYS A 12 19.30 5.63 -11.38
CA CYS A 12 18.07 5.07 -10.83
C CYS A 12 16.95 5.33 -11.84
N LYS A 13 16.72 4.38 -12.74
CA LYS A 13 15.55 4.41 -13.60
C LYS A 13 14.32 4.34 -12.70
N SER A 14 13.38 5.27 -12.88
CA SER A 14 12.15 5.24 -12.10
C SER A 14 11.46 3.87 -12.32
N VAL A 15 10.86 3.33 -11.26
CA VAL A 15 10.13 2.06 -11.32
C VAL A 15 9.11 2.07 -12.47
N GLN A 16 8.49 3.21 -12.73
CA GLN A 16 7.57 3.41 -13.83
C GLN A 16 8.20 3.19 -15.21
N ALA A 17 9.45 3.62 -15.43
CA ALA A 17 10.17 3.41 -16.69
C ALA A 17 10.60 1.95 -16.88
N LEU A 18 10.90 1.24 -15.80
CA LEU A 18 11.17 -0.20 -15.81
C LEU A 18 9.92 -1.02 -16.12
N MET A 19 8.74 -0.57 -15.66
CA MET A 19 7.47 -1.23 -15.87
C MET A 19 6.95 -1.09 -17.33
N GLN A 20 7.33 -0.03 -18.05
CA GLN A 20 6.86 0.20 -19.42
C GLN A 20 7.66 -0.53 -20.49
N ASN A 21 8.88 -0.96 -20.24
CA ASN A 21 9.82 -1.18 -21.33
C ASN A 21 10.31 -2.60 -21.57
N GLN A 22 10.02 -3.65 -20.78
CA GLN A 22 10.76 -4.91 -21.04
C GLN A 22 10.06 -6.27 -20.84
N ASN A 23 8.80 -6.35 -20.39
CA ASN A 23 8.16 -7.66 -20.35
C ASN A 23 6.65 -7.58 -20.62
N PRO A 24 6.15 -8.12 -21.75
CA PRO A 24 4.71 -8.19 -22.02
C PRO A 24 3.94 -8.92 -20.89
N GLY A 25 4.58 -9.87 -20.20
CA GLY A 25 4.01 -10.55 -19.04
C GLY A 25 3.82 -9.66 -17.80
N LEU A 26 4.76 -8.74 -17.53
CA LEU A 26 4.63 -7.78 -16.44
C LEU A 26 3.48 -6.78 -16.66
N GLY A 27 3.28 -6.34 -17.90
CA GLY A 27 2.18 -5.46 -18.25
C GLY A 27 0.82 -6.11 -17.97
N GLN A 28 0.66 -7.38 -18.35
CA GLN A 28 -0.56 -8.16 -18.09
C GLN A 28 -0.80 -8.38 -16.60
N LEU A 29 0.24 -8.74 -15.84
CA LEU A 29 0.14 -8.91 -14.38
C LEU A 29 -0.29 -7.61 -13.68
N LEU A 30 0.26 -6.48 -14.09
CA LEU A 30 -0.10 -5.18 -13.54
C LEU A 30 -1.52 -4.76 -13.92
N ALA A 31 -1.95 -5.04 -15.14
CA ALA A 31 -3.32 -4.78 -15.56
C ALA A 31 -4.29 -5.63 -14.71
N HIS A 32 -4.00 -6.91 -14.53
CA HIS A 32 -4.79 -7.81 -13.70
C HIS A 32 -4.84 -7.35 -12.23
N ALA A 33 -3.70 -6.97 -11.66
CA ALA A 33 -3.62 -6.44 -10.29
C ALA A 33 -4.45 -5.15 -10.12
N ARG A 34 -4.49 -4.27 -11.13
CA ARG A 34 -5.33 -3.07 -11.11
C ARG A 34 -6.82 -3.40 -11.09
N VAL A 35 -7.24 -4.39 -11.88
CA VAL A 35 -8.63 -4.88 -11.87
C VAL A 35 -9.00 -5.43 -10.50
N LEU A 36 -8.16 -6.30 -9.91
CA LEU A 36 -8.40 -6.84 -8.58
C LEU A 36 -8.47 -5.75 -7.50
N ASN A 37 -7.57 -4.77 -7.53
CA ASN A 37 -7.60 -3.64 -6.61
C ASN A 37 -8.89 -2.80 -6.77
N ARG A 38 -9.35 -2.60 -8.00
CA ARG A 38 -10.59 -1.88 -8.25
C ARG A 38 -11.79 -2.63 -7.70
N LEU A 39 -11.86 -3.94 -7.92
CA LEU A 39 -12.90 -4.81 -7.38
C LEU A 39 -12.89 -4.85 -5.85
N ASP A 40 -11.70 -4.87 -5.22
CA ASP A 40 -11.57 -4.83 -3.76
C ASP A 40 -12.02 -3.48 -3.17
N GLN A 41 -11.78 -2.36 -3.86
CA GLN A 41 -12.29 -1.05 -3.48
C GLN A 41 -13.83 -1.00 -3.54
N ILE A 42 -14.43 -1.49 -4.62
CA ILE A 42 -15.88 -1.56 -4.80
C ILE A 42 -16.49 -2.47 -3.72
N LEU A 43 -15.88 -3.64 -3.48
CA LEU A 43 -16.30 -4.53 -2.39
C LEU A 43 -16.29 -3.81 -1.03
N GLY A 44 -15.23 -3.04 -0.78
CA GLY A 44 -15.09 -2.27 0.46
C GLY A 44 -16.12 -1.15 0.63
N SER A 45 -16.63 -0.57 -0.47
CA SER A 45 -17.69 0.46 -0.43
C SER A 45 -19.08 -0.13 -0.20
N ILE A 46 -19.33 -1.35 -0.68
CA ILE A 46 -20.63 -2.04 -0.54
C ILE A 46 -20.77 -2.71 0.83
N LEU A 47 -19.66 -3.26 1.36
CA LEU A 47 -19.68 -3.99 2.61
C LEU A 47 -19.57 -3.08 3.83
N ASP A 48 -20.24 -3.46 4.92
CA ASP A 48 -20.03 -2.86 6.23
C ASP A 48 -18.55 -2.95 6.65
N SER A 49 -18.07 -1.99 7.42
CA SER A 49 -16.68 -1.93 7.91
C SER A 49 -16.21 -3.24 8.58
N ASN A 50 -17.10 -3.91 9.32
CA ASN A 50 -16.80 -5.19 9.95
C ASN A 50 -16.59 -6.33 8.95
N LEU A 51 -17.36 -6.35 7.86
CA LEU A 51 -17.24 -7.37 6.82
C LEU A 51 -16.06 -7.09 5.89
N SER A 52 -15.85 -5.84 5.53
CA SER A 52 -14.78 -5.44 4.61
C SER A 52 -13.38 -5.74 5.19
N CYS A 53 -13.20 -5.67 6.51
CA CYS A 53 -11.94 -6.04 7.17
C CYS A 53 -11.62 -7.54 7.10
N HIS A 54 -12.65 -8.37 6.96
CA HIS A 54 -12.54 -9.82 7.02
C HIS A 54 -12.73 -10.52 5.67
N CYS A 55 -12.98 -9.76 4.61
CA CYS A 55 -13.19 -10.25 3.26
C CYS A 55 -12.32 -9.45 2.27
N GLN A 56 -11.79 -10.12 1.28
CA GLN A 56 -11.02 -9.49 0.20
C GLN A 56 -11.22 -10.21 -1.12
N VAL A 57 -11.01 -9.51 -2.22
CA VAL A 57 -10.96 -10.09 -3.55
C VAL A 57 -9.64 -10.84 -3.70
N ALA A 58 -9.72 -12.13 -4.00
CA ALA A 58 -8.53 -12.97 -4.22
C ALA A 58 -8.20 -13.11 -5.70
N GLU A 59 -9.20 -13.34 -6.52
CA GLU A 59 -9.02 -13.60 -7.95
C GLU A 59 -10.29 -13.25 -8.73
N PHE A 60 -10.11 -12.87 -9.98
CA PHE A 60 -11.20 -12.71 -10.94
C PHE A 60 -10.82 -13.41 -12.25
N ARG A 61 -11.58 -14.44 -12.62
CA ARG A 61 -11.40 -15.18 -13.87
C ARG A 61 -12.69 -15.87 -14.30
N ASP A 62 -12.84 -16.08 -15.58
CA ASP A 62 -13.98 -16.79 -16.16
C ASP A 62 -15.34 -16.28 -15.65
N HIS A 63 -15.50 -14.96 -15.58
CA HIS A 63 -16.69 -14.29 -15.04
C HIS A 63 -17.01 -14.65 -13.57
N CYS A 64 -16.07 -15.28 -12.86
CA CYS A 64 -16.19 -15.68 -11.48
C CYS A 64 -15.32 -14.82 -10.59
N LEU A 65 -15.91 -14.14 -9.62
CA LEU A 65 -15.21 -13.40 -8.58
C LEU A 65 -14.96 -14.30 -7.38
N ILE A 66 -13.70 -14.53 -7.03
CA ILE A 66 -13.31 -15.34 -5.88
C ILE A 66 -13.03 -14.42 -4.71
N LEU A 67 -13.83 -14.53 -3.66
CA LEU A 67 -13.67 -13.83 -2.41
C LEU A 67 -13.05 -14.73 -1.36
N VAL A 68 -12.14 -14.19 -0.56
CA VAL A 68 -11.57 -14.87 0.60
C VAL A 68 -12.06 -14.21 1.87
N CYS A 69 -12.59 -15.03 2.78
CA CYS A 69 -13.05 -14.62 4.09
C CYS A 69 -12.20 -15.23 5.19
N SER A 70 -11.98 -14.50 6.29
CA SER A 70 -11.12 -14.93 7.39
C SER A 70 -11.69 -16.11 8.18
N ASN A 71 -13.01 -16.27 8.21
CA ASN A 71 -13.68 -17.39 8.88
C ASN A 71 -15.03 -17.73 8.25
N ALA A 72 -15.62 -18.87 8.70
CA ALA A 72 -16.87 -19.40 8.19
C ALA A 72 -18.08 -18.48 8.45
N THR A 73 -18.10 -17.74 9.54
CA THR A 73 -19.21 -16.84 9.89
C THR A 73 -19.34 -15.72 8.86
N PHE A 74 -18.24 -15.08 8.50
CA PHE A 74 -18.22 -14.05 7.46
C PHE A 74 -18.52 -14.64 6.09
N ALA A 75 -17.99 -15.83 5.77
CA ALA A 75 -18.30 -16.52 4.52
C ALA A 75 -19.79 -16.79 4.37
N THR A 76 -20.47 -17.23 5.42
CA THR A 76 -21.91 -17.45 5.41
C THR A 76 -22.68 -16.14 5.18
N ARG A 77 -22.29 -15.06 5.86
CA ARG A 77 -22.92 -13.76 5.69
C ARG A 77 -22.76 -13.22 4.28
N ILE A 78 -21.56 -13.35 3.69
CA ILE A 78 -21.32 -12.96 2.29
C ILE A 78 -22.15 -13.80 1.32
N ARG A 79 -22.32 -15.11 1.57
CA ARG A 79 -23.20 -15.96 0.73
C ARG A 79 -24.64 -15.48 0.72
N MET A 80 -25.15 -15.04 1.88
CA MET A 80 -26.53 -14.54 1.99
C MET A 80 -26.75 -13.26 1.19
N ILE A 81 -25.74 -12.39 1.11
CA ILE A 81 -25.82 -11.11 0.39
C ILE A 81 -25.23 -11.17 -1.03
N SER A 82 -24.73 -12.35 -1.45
CA SER A 82 -24.12 -12.53 -2.79
C SER A 82 -24.96 -12.03 -3.96
N PRO A 83 -26.30 -12.23 -4.00
CA PRO A 83 -27.12 -11.68 -5.08
C PRO A 83 -27.06 -10.14 -5.12
N GLN A 84 -27.16 -9.50 -3.96
CA GLN A 84 -27.09 -8.04 -3.85
C GLN A 84 -25.70 -7.52 -4.25
N LEU A 85 -24.64 -8.25 -3.87
CA LEU A 85 -23.29 -7.91 -4.28
C LEU A 85 -23.10 -7.98 -5.80
N LEU A 86 -23.67 -8.99 -6.46
CA LEU A 86 -23.62 -9.10 -7.93
C LEU A 86 -24.30 -7.92 -8.61
N ASP A 87 -25.46 -7.50 -8.10
CA ASP A 87 -26.20 -6.36 -8.66
C ASP A 87 -25.41 -5.06 -8.45
N SER A 88 -24.85 -4.85 -7.26
CA SER A 88 -24.01 -3.68 -6.98
C SER A 88 -22.74 -3.65 -7.85
N PHE A 89 -22.11 -4.79 -8.11
CA PHE A 89 -20.96 -4.84 -9.02
C PHE A 89 -21.33 -4.49 -10.46
N LYS A 90 -22.54 -4.82 -10.91
CA LYS A 90 -23.05 -4.43 -12.23
C LYS A 90 -23.31 -2.93 -12.33
N GLU A 91 -23.80 -2.32 -11.24
CA GLU A 91 -24.05 -0.87 -11.18
C GLU A 91 -22.75 -0.04 -11.18
N GLU A 92 -21.72 -0.49 -10.45
CA GLU A 92 -20.44 0.22 -10.32
C GLU A 92 -19.52 0.04 -11.53
N GLY A 93 -19.75 -0.98 -12.37
CA GLY A 93 -18.98 -1.22 -13.59
C GLY A 93 -19.30 -2.57 -14.21
N ASP A 94 -19.28 -2.62 -15.53
CA ASP A 94 -19.50 -3.86 -16.29
C ASP A 94 -18.22 -4.71 -16.32
N PHE A 95 -17.92 -5.35 -15.19
CA PHE A 95 -16.81 -6.30 -15.09
C PHE A 95 -17.17 -7.69 -15.62
N GLY A 96 -18.42 -7.92 -16.04
CA GLY A 96 -18.88 -9.21 -16.52
C GLY A 96 -18.88 -10.29 -15.42
N ILE A 97 -19.12 -9.91 -14.16
CA ILE A 97 -19.17 -10.88 -13.05
C ILE A 97 -20.53 -11.58 -13.08
N GLU A 98 -20.51 -12.90 -13.25
CA GLU A 98 -21.71 -13.74 -13.26
C GLU A 98 -21.88 -14.52 -11.96
N ARG A 99 -20.76 -14.83 -11.29
CA ARG A 99 -20.76 -15.67 -10.09
C ARG A 99 -19.75 -15.19 -9.06
N ILE A 100 -20.11 -15.36 -7.80
CA ILE A 100 -19.19 -15.15 -6.66
C ILE A 100 -18.92 -16.51 -6.01
N ASP A 101 -17.65 -16.87 -5.91
CA ASP A 101 -17.17 -18.03 -5.14
C ASP A 101 -16.50 -17.55 -3.85
N ILE A 102 -16.76 -18.24 -2.73
CA ILE A 102 -16.30 -17.81 -1.42
C ILE A 102 -15.43 -18.88 -0.81
N ARG A 103 -14.18 -18.53 -0.55
CA ARG A 103 -13.19 -19.38 0.10
C ARG A 103 -12.88 -18.89 1.50
N ILE A 104 -12.56 -19.80 2.40
CA ILE A 104 -12.14 -19.48 3.76
C ILE A 104 -10.63 -19.65 3.82
N ALA A 105 -9.93 -18.55 4.09
CA ALA A 105 -8.49 -18.56 4.33
C ALA A 105 -8.15 -17.40 5.26
N PRO A 106 -7.06 -17.46 6.03
CA PRO A 106 -6.64 -16.35 6.85
C PRO A 106 -6.34 -15.14 5.97
N VAL A 107 -7.15 -14.09 6.11
CA VAL A 107 -6.95 -12.84 5.39
C VAL A 107 -5.81 -12.09 6.07
N ASN A 108 -4.65 -12.15 5.47
CA ASN A 108 -3.48 -11.41 5.92
C ASN A 108 -3.45 -10.05 5.22
N ARG A 109 -4.38 -9.15 5.57
CA ARG A 109 -4.21 -7.74 5.19
C ARG A 109 -3.05 -7.20 6.02
N PRO A 110 -1.97 -6.71 5.41
CA PRO A 110 -0.98 -5.97 6.15
C PRO A 110 -1.72 -4.79 6.77
N GLN A 111 -1.95 -4.85 8.08
CA GLN A 111 -2.41 -3.67 8.79
C GLN A 111 -1.42 -2.57 8.46
N PRO A 112 -1.87 -1.36 8.07
CA PRO A 112 -0.96 -0.26 7.89
C PRO A 112 -0.20 -0.15 9.21
N GLU A 113 1.08 -0.56 9.18
CA GLU A 113 1.94 -0.34 10.33
C GLU A 113 1.87 1.16 10.61
N VAL A 114 1.17 1.52 11.67
CA VAL A 114 1.23 2.86 12.21
C VAL A 114 2.68 3.00 12.66
N ARG A 115 3.54 3.42 11.73
CA ARG A 115 4.94 3.71 12.03
C ARG A 115 4.88 4.72 13.15
N LYS A 116 5.11 4.24 14.38
CA LYS A 116 5.26 5.12 15.53
C LYS A 116 6.30 6.14 15.11
N LYS A 117 5.89 7.39 14.96
CA LYS A 117 6.83 8.48 14.65
C LYS A 117 7.92 8.39 15.70
N ARG A 118 9.13 8.04 15.27
CA ARG A 118 10.27 7.99 16.18
C ARG A 118 10.52 9.40 16.67
N THR A 119 10.15 9.66 17.89
CA THR A 119 10.49 10.92 18.58
C THR A 119 11.91 10.80 19.11
N LEU A 120 12.72 11.78 18.83
CA LEU A 120 14.08 11.86 19.40
C LEU A 120 13.95 11.97 20.92
N SER A 121 14.73 11.16 21.64
CA SER A 121 14.78 11.24 23.09
C SER A 121 15.36 12.61 23.52
N PRO A 122 15.00 13.12 24.72
CA PRO A 122 15.59 14.38 25.23
C PRO A 122 17.11 14.38 25.22
N ALA A 123 17.73 13.27 25.59
CA ALA A 123 19.17 13.08 25.57
C ALA A 123 19.77 13.17 24.15
N ALA A 124 19.10 12.60 23.16
CA ALA A 124 19.54 12.69 21.77
C ALA A 124 19.48 14.13 21.24
N VAL A 125 18.44 14.89 21.62
CA VAL A 125 18.33 16.32 21.26
C VAL A 125 19.42 17.14 21.90
N GLN A 126 19.76 16.88 23.17
CA GLN A 126 20.87 17.56 23.85
C GLN A 126 22.21 17.23 23.20
N ALA A 127 22.47 15.97 22.86
CA ALA A 127 23.71 15.57 22.18
C ALA A 127 23.84 16.24 20.81
N LEU A 128 22.75 16.28 20.03
CA LEU A 128 22.72 17.01 18.75
C LEU A 128 22.94 18.51 18.92
N GLY A 129 22.39 19.12 19.99
CA GLY A 129 22.58 20.52 20.29
C GLY A 129 24.04 20.87 20.59
N ARG A 130 24.75 20.04 21.38
CA ARG A 130 26.18 20.19 21.64
C ARG A 130 26.98 20.08 20.35
N PHE A 131 26.71 19.08 19.54
CA PHE A 131 27.39 18.91 18.26
C PHE A 131 27.17 20.09 17.31
N ALA A 132 25.94 20.61 17.22
CA ALA A 132 25.62 21.77 16.40
C ALA A 132 26.36 23.05 16.88
N SER A 133 26.56 23.20 18.20
CA SER A 133 27.30 24.32 18.77
C SER A 133 28.81 24.19 18.53
N ASP A 134 29.34 22.97 18.63
CA ASP A 134 30.80 22.72 18.48
C ASP A 134 31.25 22.76 17.00
N SER A 135 30.36 22.40 16.06
CA SER A 135 30.72 22.38 14.64
C SER A 135 30.92 23.74 14.01
N GLY A 136 30.40 24.83 14.62
CA GLY A 136 30.50 26.19 14.08
C GLY A 136 29.87 26.43 12.73
N ASP A 137 29.17 25.42 12.17
CA ASP A 137 28.56 25.45 10.84
C ASP A 137 27.10 25.96 10.92
N ALA A 138 26.83 27.06 10.22
CA ALA A 138 25.55 27.71 10.21
C ALA A 138 24.42 26.81 9.63
N GLU A 139 24.75 25.92 8.68
CA GLU A 139 23.76 24.99 8.10
C GLU A 139 23.35 23.94 9.12
N ILE A 140 24.28 23.40 9.88
CA ILE A 140 24.02 22.41 10.94
C ILE A 140 23.14 23.03 12.03
N GLN A 141 23.44 24.28 12.43
CA GLN A 141 22.63 25.00 13.40
C GLN A 141 21.20 25.25 12.91
N ALA A 142 21.04 25.65 11.65
CA ALA A 142 19.71 25.87 11.05
C ALA A 142 18.87 24.56 10.99
N ILE A 143 19.50 23.43 10.66
CA ILE A 143 18.84 22.11 10.66
C ILE A 143 18.40 21.72 12.08
N PHE A 144 19.26 21.95 13.08
CA PHE A 144 18.94 21.66 14.47
C PHE A 144 17.75 22.48 14.99
N GLU A 145 17.71 23.78 14.71
CA GLU A 145 16.58 24.63 15.08
C GLU A 145 15.27 24.18 14.42
N ARG A 146 15.29 23.73 13.16
CA ARG A 146 14.12 23.14 12.49
C ARG A 146 13.63 21.85 13.17
N ILE A 147 14.54 21.00 13.63
CA ILE A 147 14.21 19.77 14.37
C ILE A 147 13.56 20.11 15.72
N LYS A 148 14.12 21.10 16.43
CA LYS A 148 13.61 21.57 17.73
C LYS A 148 12.22 22.20 17.61
N ALA A 149 11.99 23.06 16.61
CA ALA A 149 10.70 23.68 16.32
C ALA A 149 9.62 22.62 16.02
N ARG A 150 9.97 21.60 15.25
CA ARG A 150 9.03 20.53 14.89
C ARG A 150 8.60 19.66 16.08
N ARG A 151 9.43 19.59 17.12
CA ARG A 151 9.11 18.89 18.37
C ARG A 151 8.17 19.68 19.28
N ASN A 152 8.35 21.00 19.35
CA ASN A 152 7.57 21.88 20.22
C ASN A 152 6.17 22.21 19.64
N GLY A 153 5.90 21.83 18.40
CA GLY A 153 4.61 22.03 17.71
C GLY A 153 3.67 20.82 17.78
N GLN A 154 3.95 19.81 18.58
CA GLN A 154 3.10 18.69 18.92
C GLN A 154 2.87 18.67 20.44
#